data_af6ced3530f6ea302b9396e71d310127
#
_entry.id   af6ced3530f6ea302b9396e71d310127
#
_cell.length_a   1.000
_cell.length_b   1.000
_cell.length_c   1.000
_cell.angle_alpha   90.00
_cell.angle_beta   90.00
_cell.angle_gamma   90.00
#
_symmetry.space_group_name_H-M   'P 1'
#
loop_
_entity.id
_entity.type
_entity.pdbx_description
1 polymer ?
#
loop_
_entity_poly.entity_id
_entity_poly.type
_entity_poly.pdbx_seq_one_letter_code
_entity_poly.pdbx_strand_id
1 'polypeptide(L)'
;MGEVEKEIIKRGRKMLAWDEILDGDPARSTTVMAWTGVKASIRSAQSGFQTIVCPISHLYFSNPGYNRLTGVTSVARVYNFEPVNESLTAEEKDRIIGVQGCIWTEWTKDSTKMEWQMMPRIAALSELQWSRPKKDLDGFLKRLRHQLDLYTLNGYHYKEDIEEVTMDINPAGDAGKALVTLSTFDNAPVYYTTDGTEPTETSSCYQEPFTIDNQ
;
A
#
# COMPACT_ATOMS: atom_id res chain seq x y z
N MET A 1 24.45 4.17 17.35
CA MET A 1 24.40 3.72 15.94
C MET A 1 25.78 3.75 15.28
N GLY A 2 26.56 4.82 15.30
CA GLY A 2 27.83 4.90 14.60
C GLY A 2 28.89 3.85 14.97
N GLU A 3 28.89 3.32 16.19
CA GLU A 3 29.80 2.22 16.58
C GLU A 3 29.41 0.90 15.90
N VAL A 4 28.12 0.59 15.83
CA VAL A 4 27.61 -0.60 15.14
C VAL A 4 27.92 -0.53 13.65
N GLU A 5 27.72 0.62 13.03
CA GLU A 5 28.02 0.84 11.62
C GLU A 5 29.52 0.62 11.32
N LYS A 6 30.42 1.18 12.15
CA LYS A 6 31.87 0.97 12.02
C LYS A 6 32.25 -0.51 12.07
N GLU A 7 31.63 -1.28 12.96
CA GLU A 7 31.91 -2.72 13.08
C GLU A 7 31.37 -3.50 11.86
N ILE A 8 30.20 -3.12 11.31
CA ILE A 8 29.64 -3.71 10.09
C ILE A 8 30.58 -3.45 8.89
N ILE A 9 31.01 -2.21 8.71
CA ILE A 9 31.92 -1.80 7.64
C ILE A 9 33.27 -2.50 7.76
N LYS A 10 33.83 -2.60 8.98
CA LYS A 10 35.07 -3.31 9.24
C LYS A 10 35.03 -4.77 8.81
N ARG A 11 33.86 -5.39 8.84
CA ARG A 11 33.62 -6.77 8.36
C ARG A 11 33.33 -6.86 6.86
N GLY A 12 33.56 -5.79 6.09
CA GLY A 12 33.31 -5.74 4.65
C GLY A 12 31.85 -5.80 4.26
N ARG A 13 30.94 -5.41 5.15
CA ARG A 13 29.50 -5.37 4.93
C ARG A 13 29.01 -3.93 4.82
N LYS A 14 27.86 -3.74 4.14
CA LYS A 14 27.12 -2.47 4.12
C LYS A 14 26.02 -2.54 5.16
N MET A 15 25.78 -1.43 5.85
CA MET A 15 24.65 -1.31 6.75
C MET A 15 23.36 -1.05 5.99
N LEU A 16 22.29 -1.67 6.43
CA LEU A 16 20.92 -1.37 6.05
C LEU A 16 20.17 -1.04 7.33
N ALA A 17 19.53 0.13 7.39
CA ALA A 17 18.85 0.62 8.58
C ALA A 17 17.52 1.29 8.24
N TRP A 18 16.64 1.35 9.23
CA TRP A 18 15.40 2.11 9.15
C TRP A 18 15.67 3.62 9.09
N ASP A 19 14.71 4.38 8.57
CA ASP A 19 14.86 5.80 8.26
C ASP A 19 15.13 6.71 9.48
N GLU A 20 14.94 6.25 10.70
CA GLU A 20 15.39 6.95 11.92
C GLU A 20 16.91 7.16 11.96
N ILE A 21 17.68 6.38 11.20
CA ILE A 21 19.13 6.59 11.07
C ILE A 21 19.47 7.98 10.51
N LEU A 22 18.55 8.58 9.74
CA LEU A 22 18.71 9.90 9.15
C LEU A 22 18.72 11.05 10.17
N ASP A 23 18.36 10.79 11.41
CA ASP A 23 18.45 11.77 12.51
C ASP A 23 19.88 11.82 13.10
N GLY A 24 20.75 10.90 12.68
CA GLY A 24 22.17 10.88 12.96
C GLY A 24 23.00 11.30 11.75
N ASP A 25 24.27 10.88 11.76
CA ASP A 25 25.20 11.07 10.65
C ASP A 25 25.73 9.71 10.15
N PRO A 26 24.90 8.92 9.45
CA PRO A 26 25.30 7.61 8.93
C PRO A 26 26.31 7.74 7.78
N ALA A 27 27.15 6.71 7.61
CA ALA A 27 28.06 6.63 6.48
C ALA A 27 27.27 6.60 5.14
N ARG A 28 27.81 7.23 4.11
CA ARG A 28 27.18 7.30 2.79
C ARG A 28 26.94 5.93 2.11
N SER A 29 27.62 4.90 2.60
CA SER A 29 27.42 3.52 2.12
C SER A 29 26.19 2.82 2.72
N THR A 30 25.53 3.45 3.71
CA THR A 30 24.33 2.90 4.36
C THR A 30 23.14 2.96 3.39
N THR A 31 22.37 1.87 3.33
CA THR A 31 21.09 1.84 2.64
C THR A 31 19.97 2.11 3.66
N VAL A 32 19.04 2.97 3.32
CA VAL A 32 17.93 3.37 4.18
C VAL A 32 16.65 2.67 3.77
N MET A 33 15.96 2.06 4.74
CA MET A 33 14.60 1.55 4.59
C MET A 33 13.61 2.59 5.10
N ALA A 34 12.90 3.25 4.18
CA ALA A 34 11.99 4.34 4.49
C ALA A 34 10.57 3.82 4.77
N TRP A 35 10.25 3.63 6.07
CA TRP A 35 8.98 3.07 6.51
C TRP A 35 8.01 4.10 7.10
N THR A 36 8.52 5.18 7.70
CA THR A 36 7.67 6.17 8.39
C THR A 36 6.75 6.94 7.44
N GLY A 37 7.03 6.92 6.13
CA GLY A 37 6.16 7.46 5.09
C GLY A 37 6.90 7.85 3.83
N VAL A 38 6.16 8.32 2.83
CA VAL A 38 6.72 8.76 1.54
C VAL A 38 7.71 9.93 1.72
N LYS A 39 7.47 10.81 2.68
CA LYS A 39 8.40 11.92 2.99
C LYS A 39 9.77 11.43 3.45
N ALA A 40 9.83 10.31 4.16
CA ALA A 40 11.09 9.71 4.59
C ALA A 40 11.90 9.19 3.41
N SER A 41 11.26 8.58 2.40
CA SER A 41 11.95 8.13 1.18
C SER A 41 12.50 9.30 0.38
N ILE A 42 11.75 10.39 0.26
CA ILE A 42 12.21 11.63 -0.39
C ILE A 42 13.42 12.19 0.37
N ARG A 43 13.31 12.37 1.69
CA ARG A 43 14.41 12.85 2.54
C ARG A 43 15.67 12.01 2.40
N SER A 44 15.52 10.68 2.41
CA SER A 44 16.64 9.75 2.25
C SER A 44 17.34 9.92 0.91
N ALA A 45 16.60 9.91 -0.21
CA ALA A 45 17.15 10.07 -1.55
C ALA A 45 17.83 11.45 -1.73
N GLN A 46 17.21 12.52 -1.26
CA GLN A 46 17.78 13.88 -1.27
C GLN A 46 19.04 14.00 -0.42
N SER A 47 19.10 13.25 0.67
CA SER A 47 20.31 13.18 1.52
C SER A 47 21.42 12.32 0.91
N GLY A 48 21.22 11.72 -0.27
CA GLY A 48 22.26 10.98 -1.01
C GLY A 48 22.36 9.50 -0.66
N PHE A 49 21.38 8.91 0.01
CA PHE A 49 21.37 7.50 0.39
C PHE A 49 20.61 6.62 -0.63
N GLN A 50 21.11 5.42 -0.86
CA GLN A 50 20.31 4.37 -1.49
C GLN A 50 19.11 4.07 -0.59
N THR A 51 17.92 3.99 -1.18
CA THR A 51 16.66 3.93 -0.43
C THR A 51 15.80 2.77 -0.91
N ILE A 52 15.32 1.96 0.03
CA ILE A 52 14.24 0.99 -0.16
C ILE A 52 12.97 1.62 0.40
N VAL A 53 11.93 1.72 -0.43
CA VAL A 53 10.68 2.38 -0.08
C VAL A 53 9.70 1.36 0.47
N CYS A 54 9.28 1.52 1.74
CA CYS A 54 8.35 0.61 2.42
C CYS A 54 7.38 1.34 3.37
N PRO A 55 6.67 2.38 2.90
CA PRO A 55 5.87 3.24 3.78
C PRO A 55 4.73 2.46 4.43
N ILE A 56 4.54 2.69 5.73
CA ILE A 56 3.50 2.06 6.55
C ILE A 56 2.10 2.24 5.93
N SER A 57 1.87 3.36 5.26
CA SER A 57 0.58 3.68 4.63
C SER A 57 0.20 2.81 3.43
N HIS A 58 1.17 2.16 2.77
CA HIS A 58 0.96 1.42 1.52
C HIS A 58 1.50 -0.01 1.54
N LEU A 59 2.58 -0.28 2.25
CA LEU A 59 3.34 -1.52 2.13
C LEU A 59 3.45 -2.33 3.43
N TYR A 60 2.71 -1.96 4.49
CA TYR A 60 2.60 -2.77 5.71
C TYR A 60 1.36 -3.64 5.65
N PHE A 61 1.56 -4.90 5.33
CA PHE A 61 0.47 -5.86 5.12
C PHE A 61 -0.09 -6.45 6.42
N SER A 62 0.66 -6.38 7.52
CA SER A 62 0.22 -6.81 8.84
C SER A 62 -0.74 -5.83 9.52
N ASN A 63 -0.83 -4.60 9.03
CA ASN A 63 -1.69 -3.59 9.64
C ASN A 63 -3.17 -3.91 9.37
N PRO A 64 -3.98 -4.23 10.41
CA PRO A 64 -5.38 -4.63 10.25
C PRO A 64 -6.34 -3.44 10.06
N GLY A 65 -5.86 -2.30 9.54
CA GLY A 65 -6.67 -1.08 9.43
C GLY A 65 -6.76 -0.29 10.74
N TYR A 66 -5.90 -0.56 11.68
CA TYR A 66 -5.89 0.08 12.99
C TYR A 66 -5.54 1.58 12.93
N ASN A 67 -4.90 2.00 11.86
CA ASN A 67 -4.61 3.41 11.66
C ASN A 67 -5.77 4.05 10.90
N ARG A 68 -6.67 4.72 11.62
CA ARG A 68 -7.79 5.51 11.04
C ARG A 68 -7.33 6.53 10.00
N LEU A 69 -6.05 6.92 10.03
CA LEU A 69 -5.46 7.90 9.11
C LEU A 69 -4.97 7.26 7.80
N THR A 70 -4.60 5.97 7.80
CA THR A 70 -4.02 5.32 6.61
C THR A 70 -4.93 4.27 5.97
N GLY A 71 -6.01 3.86 6.66
CA GLY A 71 -6.91 2.81 6.19
C GLY A 71 -6.25 1.43 6.08
N VAL A 72 -7.01 0.44 5.60
CA VAL A 72 -6.49 -0.90 5.29
C VAL A 72 -5.64 -0.83 4.03
N THR A 73 -4.51 -1.51 4.02
CA THR A 73 -3.72 -1.67 2.79
C THR A 73 -4.43 -2.65 1.86
N SER A 74 -5.14 -2.15 0.86
CA SER A 74 -5.83 -2.94 -0.17
C SER A 74 -4.91 -3.27 -1.34
N VAL A 75 -5.31 -4.21 -2.20
CA VAL A 75 -4.64 -4.50 -3.48
C VAL A 75 -4.53 -3.24 -4.33
N ALA A 76 -5.63 -2.49 -4.44
CA ALA A 76 -5.68 -1.21 -5.16
C ALA A 76 -4.65 -0.20 -4.64
N ARG A 77 -4.53 -0.08 -3.32
CA ARG A 77 -3.59 0.83 -2.69
C ARG A 77 -2.14 0.48 -2.98
N VAL A 78 -1.81 -0.81 -2.97
CA VAL A 78 -0.47 -1.28 -3.35
C VAL A 78 -0.21 -1.06 -4.82
N TYR A 79 -1.15 -1.47 -5.69
CA TYR A 79 -1.02 -1.33 -7.15
C TYR A 79 -0.86 0.13 -7.59
N ASN A 80 -1.64 1.04 -7.01
CA ASN A 80 -1.62 2.46 -7.36
C ASN A 80 -0.47 3.24 -6.73
N PHE A 81 0.27 2.63 -5.82
CA PHE A 81 1.39 3.29 -5.17
C PHE A 81 2.49 3.68 -6.17
N GLU A 82 3.04 4.89 -6.03
CA GLU A 82 4.16 5.39 -6.80
C GLU A 82 5.37 5.61 -5.87
N PRO A 83 6.34 4.67 -5.83
CA PRO A 83 7.48 4.75 -4.91
C PRO A 83 8.52 5.80 -5.32
N VAL A 84 8.57 6.18 -6.60
CA VAL A 84 9.50 7.21 -7.08
C VAL A 84 8.76 8.53 -7.21
N ASN A 85 8.93 9.41 -6.22
CA ASN A 85 8.22 10.68 -6.20
C ASN A 85 8.70 11.62 -7.31
N GLU A 86 7.75 12.33 -7.93
CA GLU A 86 8.04 13.26 -9.04
C GLU A 86 8.87 14.47 -8.62
N SER A 87 8.85 14.86 -7.35
CA SER A 87 9.64 15.96 -6.81
C SER A 87 11.15 15.70 -6.78
N LEU A 88 11.57 14.45 -6.97
CA LEU A 88 12.97 14.06 -7.00
C LEU A 88 13.60 14.37 -8.37
N THR A 89 14.85 14.85 -8.37
CA THR A 89 15.68 14.95 -9.58
C THR A 89 15.99 13.56 -10.14
N ALA A 90 16.50 13.50 -11.37
CA ALA A 90 16.88 12.23 -12.01
C ALA A 90 17.90 11.45 -11.16
N GLU A 91 18.93 12.13 -10.66
CA GLU A 91 19.96 11.53 -9.81
C GLU A 91 19.40 11.01 -8.48
N GLU A 92 18.45 11.74 -7.87
CA GLU A 92 17.80 11.32 -6.64
C GLU A 92 16.85 10.12 -6.87
N LYS A 93 16.17 10.07 -8.03
CA LYS A 93 15.34 8.92 -8.44
C LYS A 93 16.15 7.64 -8.58
N ASP A 94 17.38 7.71 -9.08
CA ASP A 94 18.29 6.57 -9.22
C ASP A 94 18.73 6.00 -7.87
N ARG A 95 18.56 6.76 -6.77
CA ARG A 95 18.80 6.28 -5.41
C ARG A 95 17.67 5.44 -4.84
N ILE A 96 16.49 5.45 -5.46
CA ILE A 96 15.40 4.54 -5.09
C ILE A 96 15.67 3.18 -5.73
N ILE A 97 16.23 2.27 -4.94
CA ILE A 97 16.71 0.97 -5.43
C ILE A 97 15.66 -0.15 -5.38
N GLY A 98 14.53 0.10 -4.76
CA GLY A 98 13.44 -0.88 -4.69
C GLY A 98 12.35 -0.54 -3.69
N VAL A 99 11.38 -1.44 -3.61
CA VAL A 99 10.26 -1.38 -2.66
C VAL A 99 10.17 -2.69 -1.89
N GLN A 100 9.61 -2.63 -0.67
CA GLN A 100 9.45 -3.81 0.19
C GLN A 100 8.09 -3.79 0.88
N GLY A 101 7.38 -4.92 0.86
CA GLY A 101 6.23 -5.18 1.72
C GLY A 101 6.68 -5.71 3.08
N CYS A 102 6.02 -5.26 4.15
CA CYS A 102 6.35 -5.63 5.53
C CYS A 102 5.18 -6.36 6.19
N ILE A 103 5.51 -7.46 6.90
CA ILE A 103 4.59 -8.18 7.80
C ILE A 103 5.26 -8.31 9.16
N TRP A 104 4.55 -7.87 10.21
CA TRP A 104 5.02 -7.91 11.58
C TRP A 104 4.18 -8.86 12.41
N THR A 105 4.84 -9.68 13.22
CA THR A 105 4.24 -10.83 13.90
C THR A 105 3.31 -10.47 15.05
N GLU A 106 3.36 -9.25 15.57
CA GLU A 106 2.44 -8.78 16.62
C GLU A 106 0.95 -8.88 16.23
N TRP A 107 0.66 -8.88 14.92
CA TRP A 107 -0.70 -8.97 14.35
C TRP A 107 -0.94 -10.26 13.57
N THR A 108 0.02 -11.19 13.60
CA THR A 108 0.00 -12.42 12.80
C THR A 108 0.11 -13.64 13.72
N LYS A 109 -1.03 -14.29 13.98
CA LYS A 109 -1.13 -15.40 14.96
C LYS A 109 -0.49 -16.69 14.43
N ASP A 110 -0.66 -16.96 13.14
CA ASP A 110 -0.36 -18.23 12.49
C ASP A 110 -0.08 -18.04 10.98
N SER A 111 0.26 -19.12 10.29
CA SER A 111 0.53 -19.10 8.84
C SER A 111 -0.70 -18.73 8.02
N THR A 112 -1.88 -19.20 8.40
CA THR A 112 -3.14 -18.86 7.74
C THR A 112 -3.38 -17.35 7.75
N LYS A 113 -3.19 -16.72 8.91
CA LYS A 113 -3.30 -15.27 9.03
C LYS A 113 -2.23 -14.54 8.22
N MET A 114 -1.01 -15.04 8.19
CA MET A 114 0.08 -14.49 7.39
C MET A 114 -0.26 -14.54 5.89
N GLU A 115 -0.70 -15.68 5.39
CA GLU A 115 -1.13 -15.85 4.01
C GLU A 115 -2.24 -14.87 3.65
N TRP A 116 -3.27 -14.78 4.48
CA TRP A 116 -4.38 -13.85 4.31
C TRP A 116 -3.95 -12.37 4.32
N GLN A 117 -2.95 -12.01 5.14
CA GLN A 117 -2.41 -10.66 5.18
C GLN A 117 -1.54 -10.34 3.96
N MET A 118 -0.86 -11.33 3.41
CA MET A 118 0.06 -11.18 2.30
C MET A 118 -0.66 -11.25 0.95
N MET A 119 -1.55 -12.22 0.79
CA MET A 119 -2.22 -12.50 -0.49
C MET A 119 -3.58 -11.82 -0.55
N PRO A 120 -3.97 -11.20 -1.67
CA PRO A 120 -3.22 -11.12 -2.92
C PRO A 120 -2.33 -9.86 -3.06
N ARG A 121 -2.14 -9.08 -2.01
CA ARG A 121 -1.36 -7.82 -2.04
C ARG A 121 0.07 -7.97 -2.54
N ILE A 122 0.67 -9.16 -2.29
CA ILE A 122 2.01 -9.47 -2.81
C ILE A 122 2.03 -9.55 -4.35
N ALA A 123 0.92 -9.91 -5.00
CA ALA A 123 0.83 -9.87 -6.46
C ALA A 123 0.87 -8.43 -6.98
N ALA A 124 0.17 -7.50 -6.31
CA ALA A 124 0.25 -6.08 -6.63
C ALA A 124 1.64 -5.48 -6.37
N LEU A 125 2.31 -5.92 -5.29
CA LEU A 125 3.69 -5.53 -5.02
C LEU A 125 4.64 -6.05 -6.11
N SER A 126 4.47 -7.27 -6.57
CA SER A 126 5.27 -7.84 -7.67
C SER A 126 5.06 -7.07 -8.97
N GLU A 127 3.81 -6.70 -9.30
CA GLU A 127 3.50 -5.86 -10.46
C GLU A 127 4.21 -4.50 -10.35
N LEU A 128 4.16 -3.88 -9.17
CA LEU A 128 4.85 -2.63 -8.89
C LEU A 128 6.36 -2.71 -9.08
N GLN A 129 6.98 -3.85 -8.76
CA GLN A 129 8.42 -4.07 -8.84
C GLN A 129 8.91 -4.40 -10.26
N TRP A 130 8.13 -5.15 -11.05
CA TRP A 130 8.60 -5.77 -12.28
C TRP A 130 7.98 -5.19 -13.55
N SER A 131 6.81 -4.52 -13.48
CA SER A 131 6.05 -4.10 -14.67
C SER A 131 6.14 -2.59 -14.97
N ARG A 132 7.09 -1.87 -14.37
CA ARG A 132 7.30 -0.45 -14.64
C ARG A 132 7.92 -0.21 -16.03
N PRO A 133 7.60 0.92 -16.69
CA PRO A 133 6.85 2.10 -16.21
C PRO A 133 5.36 2.13 -16.58
N LYS A 134 4.81 1.13 -17.24
CA LYS A 134 3.40 1.16 -17.68
C LYS A 134 2.51 0.39 -16.72
N LYS A 135 1.60 1.10 -16.04
CA LYS A 135 0.48 0.47 -15.33
C LYS A 135 -0.57 0.04 -16.37
N ASP A 136 -0.89 -1.25 -16.35
CA ASP A 136 -1.92 -1.89 -17.15
C ASP A 136 -2.90 -2.59 -16.20
N LEU A 137 -3.90 -1.86 -15.72
CA LEU A 137 -4.85 -2.35 -14.73
C LEU A 137 -5.62 -3.57 -15.24
N ASP A 138 -6.14 -3.50 -16.47
CA ASP A 138 -6.94 -4.60 -17.03
C ASP A 138 -6.10 -5.88 -17.19
N GLY A 139 -4.87 -5.74 -17.66
CA GLY A 139 -3.93 -6.86 -17.75
C GLY A 139 -3.53 -7.38 -16.37
N PHE A 140 -3.33 -6.51 -15.39
CA PHE A 140 -3.05 -6.91 -14.01
C PHE A 140 -4.22 -7.68 -13.41
N LEU A 141 -5.45 -7.19 -13.53
CA LEU A 141 -6.64 -7.87 -13.00
C LEU A 141 -6.85 -9.25 -13.62
N LYS A 142 -6.59 -9.41 -14.93
CA LYS A 142 -6.63 -10.73 -15.58
C LYS A 142 -5.58 -11.68 -14.99
N ARG A 143 -4.34 -11.25 -14.82
CA ARG A 143 -3.28 -12.05 -14.19
C ARG A 143 -3.59 -12.36 -12.74
N LEU A 144 -4.15 -11.39 -12.02
CA LEU A 144 -4.52 -11.55 -10.61
C LEU A 144 -5.61 -12.61 -10.43
N ARG A 145 -6.68 -12.61 -11.25
CA ARG A 145 -7.73 -13.64 -11.22
C ARG A 145 -7.13 -15.04 -11.41
N HIS A 146 -6.27 -15.20 -12.41
CA HIS A 146 -5.55 -16.47 -12.59
C HIS A 146 -4.67 -16.84 -11.39
N GLN A 147 -4.02 -15.85 -10.74
CA GLN A 147 -3.23 -16.09 -9.54
C GLN A 147 -4.09 -16.53 -8.35
N LEU A 148 -5.32 -16.01 -8.22
CA LEU A 148 -6.27 -16.44 -7.18
C LEU A 148 -6.70 -17.88 -7.39
N ASP A 149 -6.94 -18.30 -8.66
CA ASP A 149 -7.21 -19.72 -8.99
C ASP A 149 -6.06 -20.62 -8.52
N LEU A 150 -4.81 -20.19 -8.75
CA LEU A 150 -3.63 -20.93 -8.29
C LEU A 150 -3.52 -20.95 -6.76
N TYR A 151 -3.87 -19.87 -6.06
CA TYR A 151 -3.90 -19.87 -4.60
C TYR A 151 -4.93 -20.88 -4.08
N THR A 152 -6.14 -20.88 -4.64
CA THR A 152 -7.20 -21.82 -4.31
C THR A 152 -6.76 -23.27 -4.56
N LEU A 153 -6.19 -23.55 -5.73
CA LEU A 153 -5.70 -24.89 -6.11
C LEU A 153 -4.62 -25.41 -5.15
N ASN A 154 -3.77 -24.53 -4.64
CA ASN A 154 -2.69 -24.89 -3.71
C ASN A 154 -3.09 -24.78 -2.23
N GLY A 155 -4.34 -24.46 -1.93
CA GLY A 155 -4.85 -24.40 -0.56
C GLY A 155 -4.34 -23.20 0.26
N TYR A 156 -3.88 -22.14 -0.40
CA TYR A 156 -3.49 -20.91 0.28
C TYR A 156 -4.72 -20.12 0.72
N HIS A 157 -4.59 -19.46 1.87
CA HIS A 157 -5.59 -18.53 2.38
C HIS A 157 -5.29 -17.12 1.86
N TYR A 158 -6.27 -16.48 1.26
CA TYR A 158 -6.10 -15.11 0.76
C TYR A 158 -7.34 -14.27 1.05
N LYS A 159 -7.18 -12.96 1.01
CA LYS A 159 -8.27 -12.02 1.19
C LYS A 159 -8.97 -11.80 -0.16
N GLU A 160 -10.29 -11.98 -0.18
CA GLU A 160 -11.15 -11.76 -1.36
C GLU A 160 -11.59 -10.29 -1.46
N ASP A 161 -10.63 -9.35 -1.45
CA ASP A 161 -10.91 -7.91 -1.38
C ASP A 161 -10.67 -7.13 -2.68
N ILE A 162 -10.62 -7.82 -3.81
CA ILE A 162 -10.41 -7.17 -5.12
C ILE A 162 -11.62 -6.30 -5.48
N GLU A 163 -12.80 -6.71 -5.05
CA GLU A 163 -14.09 -6.08 -5.29
C GLU A 163 -14.56 -5.22 -4.12
N GLU A 164 -13.67 -4.88 -3.18
CA GLU A 164 -14.01 -4.06 -2.02
C GLU A 164 -14.44 -2.66 -2.46
N VAL A 165 -15.62 -2.25 -2.01
CA VAL A 165 -16.14 -0.90 -2.28
C VAL A 165 -15.37 0.12 -1.45
N THR A 166 -14.73 1.07 -2.13
CA THR A 166 -14.17 2.26 -1.49
C THR A 166 -15.25 3.32 -1.37
N MET A 167 -15.46 3.82 -0.16
CA MET A 167 -16.41 4.88 0.12
C MET A 167 -15.68 6.11 0.65
N ASP A 168 -15.77 7.21 -0.10
CA ASP A 168 -15.29 8.52 0.32
C ASP A 168 -16.46 9.40 0.73
N ILE A 169 -16.38 9.97 1.93
CA ILE A 169 -17.40 10.86 2.47
C ILE A 169 -16.76 12.23 2.72
N ASN A 170 -17.23 13.24 2.00
CA ASN A 170 -16.73 14.61 2.11
C ASN A 170 -17.86 15.58 2.48
N PRO A 171 -17.58 16.65 3.23
CA PRO A 171 -18.58 17.68 3.48
C PRO A 171 -19.12 18.26 2.16
N ALA A 172 -20.44 18.31 2.00
CA ALA A 172 -21.10 18.92 0.85
C ALA A 172 -21.55 20.33 1.23
N GLY A 173 -20.82 21.37 0.89
CA GLY A 173 -21.12 22.80 0.95
C GLY A 173 -22.14 23.36 1.98
N ASP A 174 -23.25 22.68 2.17
CA ASP A 174 -24.31 23.03 3.15
C ASP A 174 -24.08 22.31 4.49
N ALA A 175 -24.32 23.02 5.59
CA ALA A 175 -24.21 22.46 6.92
C ALA A 175 -25.15 21.24 7.08
N GLY A 176 -24.58 20.10 7.48
CA GLY A 176 -25.33 18.88 7.71
C GLY A 176 -25.49 17.95 6.51
N LYS A 177 -24.83 18.25 5.40
CA LYS A 177 -24.80 17.34 4.22
C LYS A 177 -23.41 16.77 3.97
N ALA A 178 -23.37 15.53 3.51
CA ALA A 178 -22.15 14.85 3.07
C ALA A 178 -22.29 14.33 1.65
N LEU A 179 -21.27 14.54 0.84
CA LEU A 179 -21.14 13.97 -0.50
C LEU A 179 -20.51 12.58 -0.38
N VAL A 180 -21.19 11.57 -0.88
CA VAL A 180 -20.73 10.18 -0.90
C VAL A 180 -20.28 9.83 -2.31
N THR A 181 -19.06 9.31 -2.42
CA THR A 181 -18.51 8.75 -3.65
C THR A 181 -18.17 7.29 -3.40
N LEU A 182 -18.66 6.40 -4.27
CA LEU A 182 -18.40 4.96 -4.20
C LEU A 182 -17.57 4.54 -5.43
N SER A 183 -16.63 3.63 -5.21
CA SER A 183 -15.83 3.05 -6.30
C SER A 183 -15.34 1.67 -5.94
N THR A 184 -15.08 0.84 -6.96
CA THR A 184 -14.36 -0.43 -6.83
C THR A 184 -13.06 -0.37 -7.62
N PHE A 185 -12.09 -1.18 -7.24
CA PHE A 185 -10.80 -1.20 -7.93
C PHE A 185 -10.91 -1.71 -9.37
N ASP A 186 -11.83 -2.60 -9.64
CA ASP A 186 -12.05 -3.21 -10.96
C ASP A 186 -13.20 -2.57 -11.76
N ASN A 187 -13.76 -1.45 -11.27
CA ASN A 187 -14.91 -0.76 -11.83
C ASN A 187 -16.18 -1.63 -11.90
N ALA A 188 -16.31 -2.60 -11.00
CA ALA A 188 -17.53 -3.39 -10.87
C ALA A 188 -18.74 -2.52 -10.46
N PRO A 189 -19.98 -2.89 -10.84
CA PRO A 189 -21.18 -2.21 -10.37
C PRO A 189 -21.30 -2.23 -8.85
N VAL A 190 -21.61 -1.08 -8.26
CA VAL A 190 -21.83 -0.95 -6.81
C VAL A 190 -23.32 -0.75 -6.55
N TYR A 191 -23.89 -1.62 -5.72
CA TYR A 191 -25.27 -1.49 -5.24
C TYR A 191 -25.27 -0.93 -3.83
N TYR A 192 -26.19 -0.02 -3.52
CA TYR A 192 -26.25 0.63 -2.22
C TYR A 192 -27.68 0.87 -1.74
N THR A 193 -27.82 1.07 -0.42
CA THR A 193 -29.05 1.52 0.25
C THR A 193 -28.71 2.70 1.15
N THR A 194 -29.72 3.53 1.49
CA THR A 194 -29.58 4.66 2.42
C THR A 194 -30.49 4.52 3.66
N ASP A 195 -31.21 3.43 3.75
CA ASP A 195 -32.18 3.12 4.83
C ASP A 195 -31.67 2.10 5.85
N GLY A 196 -30.40 1.68 5.72
CA GLY A 196 -29.77 0.70 6.60
C GLY A 196 -30.09 -0.76 6.27
N THR A 197 -30.82 -1.03 5.18
CA THR A 197 -31.02 -2.40 4.70
C THR A 197 -29.81 -2.92 3.96
N GLU A 198 -29.61 -4.26 3.94
CA GLU A 198 -28.53 -4.90 3.18
C GLU A 198 -28.75 -4.71 1.68
N PRO A 199 -27.75 -4.18 0.92
CA PRO A 199 -27.86 -4.03 -0.52
C PRO A 199 -27.94 -5.39 -1.24
N THR A 200 -28.73 -5.44 -2.30
CA THR A 200 -28.86 -6.58 -3.21
C THR A 200 -28.70 -6.12 -4.67
N GLU A 201 -28.63 -7.04 -5.60
CA GLU A 201 -28.60 -6.71 -7.06
C GLU A 201 -29.83 -5.94 -7.55
N THR A 202 -30.90 -5.89 -6.75
CA THR A 202 -32.12 -5.11 -7.04
C THR A 202 -32.12 -3.73 -6.39
N SER A 203 -31.12 -3.43 -5.57
CA SER A 203 -30.95 -2.12 -4.93
C SER A 203 -30.47 -1.07 -5.95
N SER A 204 -30.37 0.19 -5.52
CA SER A 204 -29.89 1.28 -6.37
C SER A 204 -28.45 1.00 -6.79
N CYS A 205 -28.20 1.04 -8.10
CA CYS A 205 -26.85 0.93 -8.65
C CYS A 205 -26.21 2.33 -8.69
N TYR A 206 -25.02 2.46 -8.12
CA TYR A 206 -24.27 3.71 -8.09
C TYR A 206 -23.85 4.15 -9.49
N GLN A 207 -24.12 5.40 -9.84
CA GLN A 207 -23.76 5.99 -11.13
C GLN A 207 -22.90 7.25 -10.95
N GLU A 208 -23.20 8.07 -9.95
CA GLU A 208 -22.55 9.34 -9.69
C GLU A 208 -22.58 9.69 -8.20
N PRO A 209 -21.71 10.60 -7.72
CA PRO A 209 -21.72 11.03 -6.33
C PRO A 209 -23.09 11.57 -5.91
N PHE A 210 -23.54 11.18 -4.71
CA PHE A 210 -24.82 11.61 -4.17
C PHE A 210 -24.64 12.21 -2.76
N THR A 211 -25.59 13.06 -2.37
CA THR A 211 -25.61 13.68 -1.04
C THR A 211 -26.51 12.94 -0.07
N ILE A 212 -26.05 12.81 1.18
CA ILE A 212 -26.84 12.34 2.30
C ILE A 212 -26.96 13.47 3.34
N ASP A 213 -28.13 13.54 3.98
CA ASP A 213 -28.34 14.45 5.12
C ASP A 213 -27.78 13.81 6.39
N ASN A 214 -27.16 14.65 7.25
CA ASN A 214 -26.75 14.23 8.59
C ASN A 214 -28.02 14.14 9.46
N GLN A 215 -28.48 12.95 9.74
CA GLN A 215 -29.60 12.71 10.67
C GLN A 215 -29.13 12.72 12.11
#